data_5b70459367538aa6181bd670541650dc
#
_entry.id   5b70459367538aa6181bd670541650dc
#
_cell.length_a   1.000
_cell.length_b   1.000
_cell.length_c   1.000
_cell.angle_alpha   90.00
_cell.angle_beta   90.00
_cell.angle_gamma   90.00
#
_symmetry.space_group_name_H-M   'P 1'
#
loop_
_entity.id
_entity.type
_entity.pdbx_description
1 polymer ?
#
loop_
_entity_poly.entity_id
_entity_poly.type
_entity_poly.pdbx_seq_one_letter_code
_entity_poly.pdbx_strand_id
1 'polypeptide(L)'
;MLPLNYFLFLQIVLFLFITPGTPRIVIISYSMNYGVQKCIWTALGDVTANFIQATLVIFVLGSFFSDNPNFLNTFKWVGIIYLMYLAYDIYKSKPKDVNSNNYSEKSIFSFFKDGFLVAGTSPKAWLFFPLIFPQFIDFSSNYVVQFFILIITYMVLDLYLLLVMQFLLTK
;
A
#
# COMPACT_ATOMS: atom_id res chain seq x y z
N MET A 1 9.47 -10.33 19.69
CA MET A 1 10.19 -9.04 19.56
C MET A 1 9.34 -8.13 18.71
N LEU A 2 9.00 -6.94 19.19
CA LEU A 2 8.23 -5.97 18.42
C LEU A 2 9.16 -5.22 17.46
N PRO A 3 8.65 -4.79 16.28
CA PRO A 3 9.36 -3.88 15.39
C PRO A 3 9.77 -2.57 16.08
N LEU A 4 10.81 -1.93 15.56
CA LEU A 4 11.28 -0.64 16.07
C LEU A 4 10.19 0.43 15.89
N ASN A 5 9.97 1.25 16.92
CA ASN A 5 9.01 2.38 16.86
C ASN A 5 7.65 2.04 16.22
N TYR A 6 7.07 0.90 16.60
CA TYR A 6 5.83 0.36 16.01
C TYR A 6 4.67 1.38 15.97
N PHE A 7 4.52 2.22 16.99
CA PHE A 7 3.48 3.27 17.00
C PHE A 7 3.72 4.33 15.91
N LEU A 8 4.98 4.67 15.64
CA LEU A 8 5.31 5.59 14.54
C LEU A 8 4.98 4.95 13.19
N PHE A 9 5.25 3.65 13.03
CA PHE A 9 4.84 2.90 11.85
C PHE A 9 3.33 2.98 11.62
N LEU A 10 2.51 2.76 12.66
CA LEU A 10 1.06 2.88 12.56
C LEU A 10 0.62 4.28 12.09
N GLN A 11 1.22 5.34 12.64
CA GLN A 11 0.90 6.72 12.24
C GLN A 11 1.24 6.97 10.77
N ILE A 12 2.40 6.51 10.31
CA ILE A 12 2.82 6.67 8.91
C ILE A 12 1.89 5.90 7.97
N VAL A 13 1.53 4.66 8.32
CA VAL A 13 0.61 3.83 7.53
C VAL A 13 -0.79 4.46 7.46
N LEU A 14 -1.31 4.95 8.58
CA LEU A 14 -2.60 5.64 8.60
C LEU A 14 -2.57 6.92 7.74
N PHE A 15 -1.50 7.71 7.84
CA PHE A 15 -1.31 8.90 7.01
C PHE A 15 -1.23 8.54 5.51
N LEU A 16 -0.48 7.48 5.19
CA LEU A 16 -0.40 6.96 3.83
C LEU A 16 -1.78 6.57 3.29
N PHE A 17 -2.63 6.02 4.14
CA PHE A 17 -3.95 5.53 3.76
C PHE A 17 -5.01 6.64 3.63
N ILE A 18 -4.88 7.72 4.34
CA ILE A 18 -5.74 8.92 4.17
C ILE A 18 -5.48 9.57 2.80
N THR A 19 -4.25 9.47 2.28
CA THR A 19 -3.93 10.02 0.96
C THR A 19 -4.42 9.09 -0.15
N PRO A 20 -5.40 9.50 -1.00
CA PRO A 20 -5.93 8.65 -2.05
C PRO A 20 -4.87 8.36 -3.11
N GLY A 21 -4.54 7.08 -3.28
CA GLY A 21 -3.71 6.58 -4.38
C GLY A 21 -4.58 6.03 -5.52
N THR A 22 -3.96 5.78 -6.68
CA THR A 22 -4.65 5.21 -7.85
C THR A 22 -5.42 3.93 -7.53
N PRO A 23 -4.91 2.95 -6.76
CA PRO A 23 -5.66 1.75 -6.42
C PRO A 23 -6.96 2.06 -5.68
N ARG A 24 -6.93 2.96 -4.72
CA ARG A 24 -8.12 3.33 -3.93
C ARG A 24 -9.19 4.01 -4.75
N ILE A 25 -8.80 4.92 -5.65
CA ILE A 25 -9.74 5.58 -6.55
C ILE A 25 -10.44 4.55 -7.43
N VAL A 26 -9.71 3.57 -7.97
CA VAL A 26 -10.28 2.49 -8.79
C VAL A 26 -11.24 1.62 -7.98
N ILE A 27 -10.84 1.21 -6.76
CA ILE A 27 -11.66 0.37 -5.89
C ILE A 27 -12.95 1.09 -5.50
N ILE A 28 -12.88 2.36 -5.14
CA ILE A 28 -14.06 3.18 -4.81
C ILE A 28 -14.96 3.34 -6.03
N SER A 29 -14.40 3.68 -7.18
CA SER A 29 -15.16 3.81 -8.44
C SER A 29 -15.87 2.51 -8.80
N TYR A 30 -15.21 1.36 -8.64
CA TYR A 30 -15.83 0.07 -8.89
C TYR A 30 -16.94 -0.23 -7.88
N SER A 31 -16.79 0.12 -6.61
CA SER A 31 -17.83 -0.12 -5.61
C SER A 31 -19.09 0.69 -5.86
N MET A 32 -18.95 1.91 -6.37
CA MET A 32 -20.09 2.75 -6.77
C MET A 32 -20.85 2.18 -7.99
N ASN A 33 -20.16 1.51 -8.91
CA ASN A 33 -20.76 1.02 -10.15
C ASN A 33 -21.19 -0.45 -10.12
N TYR A 34 -20.48 -1.30 -9.37
CA TYR A 34 -20.75 -2.75 -9.33
C TYR A 34 -21.22 -3.26 -7.97
N GLY A 35 -21.26 -2.39 -6.96
CA GLY A 35 -21.60 -2.72 -5.59
C GLY A 35 -20.44 -3.30 -4.78
N VAL A 36 -20.52 -3.13 -3.46
CA VAL A 36 -19.45 -3.49 -2.50
C VAL A 36 -19.04 -4.95 -2.57
N GLN A 37 -20.02 -5.87 -2.67
CA GLN A 37 -19.76 -7.32 -2.64
C GLN A 37 -18.83 -7.80 -3.76
N LYS A 38 -18.97 -7.26 -4.98
CA LYS A 38 -18.09 -7.60 -6.10
C LYS A 38 -16.71 -6.96 -5.92
N CYS A 39 -16.66 -5.77 -5.36
CA CYS A 39 -15.42 -5.01 -5.20
C CYS A 39 -14.53 -5.45 -4.04
N ILE A 40 -15.00 -6.28 -3.13
CA ILE A 40 -14.14 -6.98 -2.16
C ILE A 40 -13.01 -7.73 -2.88
N TRP A 41 -13.28 -8.32 -4.03
CA TRP A 41 -12.27 -9.03 -4.82
C TRP A 41 -11.19 -8.09 -5.38
N THR A 42 -11.55 -6.86 -5.71
CA THR A 42 -10.57 -5.84 -6.12
C THR A 42 -9.67 -5.44 -4.94
N ALA A 43 -10.25 -5.28 -3.75
CA ALA A 43 -9.50 -5.00 -2.53
C ALA A 43 -8.55 -6.17 -2.16
N LEU A 44 -9.00 -7.42 -2.31
CA LEU A 44 -8.14 -8.60 -2.10
C LEU A 44 -7.00 -8.67 -3.12
N GLY A 45 -7.23 -8.28 -4.36
CA GLY A 45 -6.19 -8.17 -5.38
C GLY A 45 -5.13 -7.14 -5.00
N ASP A 46 -5.56 -5.96 -4.54
CA ASP A 46 -4.68 -4.88 -4.07
C ASP A 46 -3.78 -5.35 -2.90
N VAL A 47 -4.40 -5.89 -1.86
CA VAL A 47 -3.68 -6.39 -0.67
C VAL A 47 -2.69 -7.51 -1.03
N THR A 48 -3.06 -8.40 -1.96
CA THR A 48 -2.18 -9.49 -2.42
C THR A 48 -0.96 -8.92 -3.16
N ALA A 49 -1.15 -7.93 -4.03
CA ALA A 49 -0.05 -7.27 -4.72
C ALA A 49 0.90 -6.58 -3.75
N ASN A 50 0.36 -5.83 -2.78
CA ASN A 50 1.13 -5.17 -1.74
C ASN A 50 1.94 -6.17 -0.88
N PHE A 51 1.35 -7.32 -0.55
CA PHE A 51 2.05 -8.39 0.16
C PHE A 51 3.26 -8.92 -0.62
N ILE A 52 3.07 -9.21 -1.91
CA ILE A 52 4.15 -9.70 -2.77
C ILE A 52 5.25 -8.64 -2.89
N GLN A 53 4.90 -7.38 -3.12
CA GLN A 53 5.87 -6.29 -3.21
C GLN A 53 6.70 -6.14 -1.93
N ALA A 54 6.04 -6.09 -0.77
CA ALA A 54 6.73 -5.98 0.52
C ALA A 54 7.65 -7.18 0.78
N THR A 55 7.19 -8.39 0.45
CA THR A 55 7.97 -9.62 0.60
C THR A 55 9.20 -9.59 -0.29
N LEU A 56 9.05 -9.25 -1.57
CA LEU A 56 10.18 -9.11 -2.49
C LEU A 56 11.20 -8.10 -1.98
N VAL A 57 10.75 -6.94 -1.52
CA VAL A 57 11.64 -5.90 -1.00
C VAL A 57 12.45 -6.40 0.19
N ILE A 58 11.84 -7.00 1.18
CA ILE A 58 12.54 -7.41 2.41
C ILE A 58 13.46 -8.59 2.15
N PHE A 59 13.06 -9.58 1.36
CA PHE A 59 13.91 -10.74 1.09
C PHE A 59 15.04 -10.45 0.08
N VAL A 60 14.83 -9.54 -0.88
CA VAL A 60 15.86 -9.16 -1.85
C VAL A 60 16.82 -8.11 -1.27
N LEU A 61 16.31 -7.10 -0.58
CA LEU A 61 17.11 -5.99 -0.07
C LEU A 61 17.52 -6.15 1.41
N GLY A 62 16.90 -7.09 2.14
CA GLY A 62 17.14 -7.26 3.58
C GLY A 62 18.59 -7.56 3.92
N SER A 63 19.28 -8.38 3.13
CA SER A 63 20.71 -8.67 3.29
C SER A 63 21.57 -7.43 3.05
N PHE A 64 21.23 -6.62 2.05
CA PHE A 64 21.91 -5.35 1.80
C PHE A 64 21.76 -4.35 2.94
N PHE A 65 20.62 -4.32 3.59
CA PHE A 65 20.36 -3.42 4.72
C PHE A 65 21.11 -3.86 5.98
N SER A 66 21.24 -5.18 6.22
CA SER A 66 22.00 -5.70 7.38
C SER A 66 23.49 -5.44 7.24
N ASP A 67 24.03 -5.57 6.03
CA ASP A 67 25.47 -5.49 5.79
C ASP A 67 25.99 -4.05 5.62
N ASN A 68 25.10 -3.10 5.30
CA ASN A 68 25.47 -1.71 4.99
C ASN A 68 24.59 -0.69 5.72
N PRO A 69 24.89 -0.32 6.98
CA PRO A 69 24.14 0.69 7.74
C PRO A 69 24.08 2.07 7.04
N ASN A 70 25.15 2.44 6.33
CA ASN A 70 25.19 3.68 5.56
C ASN A 70 24.18 3.69 4.39
N PHE A 71 23.95 2.53 3.79
CA PHE A 71 22.95 2.35 2.74
C PHE A 71 21.54 2.60 3.28
N LEU A 72 21.22 2.07 4.45
CA LEU A 72 19.95 2.32 5.12
C LEU A 72 19.71 3.81 5.39
N ASN A 73 20.76 4.53 5.84
CA ASN A 73 20.65 5.97 6.09
C ASN A 73 20.44 6.76 4.79
N THR A 74 21.11 6.40 3.71
CA THR A 74 20.90 7.02 2.40
C THR A 74 19.46 6.78 1.91
N PHE A 75 18.95 5.55 2.03
CA PHE A 75 17.58 5.22 1.69
C PHE A 75 16.55 6.01 2.50
N LYS A 76 16.83 6.26 3.78
CA LYS A 76 15.98 7.10 4.62
C LYS A 76 15.81 8.50 4.05
N TRP A 77 16.91 9.14 3.63
CA TRP A 77 16.85 10.48 3.04
C TRP A 77 16.13 10.51 1.69
N VAL A 78 16.38 9.52 0.85
CA VAL A 78 15.61 9.32 -0.40
C VAL A 78 14.12 9.16 -0.13
N GLY A 79 13.78 8.40 0.91
CA GLY A 79 12.38 8.21 1.34
C GLY A 79 11.72 9.51 1.80
N ILE A 80 12.42 10.33 2.57
CA ILE A 80 11.91 11.64 3.02
C ILE A 80 11.65 12.56 1.82
N ILE A 81 12.60 12.66 0.88
CA ILE A 81 12.45 13.48 -0.34
C ILE A 81 11.26 12.98 -1.16
N TYR A 82 11.12 11.65 -1.30
CA TYR A 82 10.00 11.08 -2.04
C TYR A 82 8.64 11.35 -1.36
N LEU A 83 8.54 11.23 -0.04
CA LEU A 83 7.31 11.56 0.68
C LEU A 83 6.95 13.05 0.53
N MET A 84 7.93 13.94 0.54
CA MET A 84 7.72 15.37 0.27
C MET A 84 7.23 15.60 -1.17
N TYR A 85 7.83 14.93 -2.15
CA TYR A 85 7.38 14.96 -3.54
C TYR A 85 5.94 14.45 -3.67
N LEU A 86 5.63 13.34 -3.04
CA LEU A 86 4.27 12.76 -3.06
C LEU A 86 3.24 13.71 -2.43
N ALA A 87 3.59 14.35 -1.31
CA ALA A 87 2.74 15.35 -0.66
C ALA A 87 2.49 16.57 -1.59
N TYR A 88 3.52 17.04 -2.29
CA TYR A 88 3.40 18.12 -3.26
C TYR A 88 2.53 17.71 -4.47
N ASP A 89 2.72 16.51 -5.00
CA ASP A 89 1.94 15.99 -6.13
C ASP A 89 0.46 15.86 -5.78
N ILE A 90 0.15 15.39 -4.57
CA ILE A 90 -1.23 15.32 -4.06
C ILE A 90 -1.83 16.71 -3.90
N TYR A 91 -1.08 17.66 -3.36
CA TYR A 91 -1.55 19.04 -3.21
C TYR A 91 -1.88 19.69 -4.55
N LYS A 92 -1.12 19.38 -5.61
CA LYS A 92 -1.32 19.92 -6.96
C LYS A 92 -2.33 19.13 -7.80
N SER A 93 -2.66 17.90 -7.40
CA SER A 93 -3.57 17.03 -8.16
C SER A 93 -4.99 17.58 -8.18
N LYS A 94 -5.56 17.73 -9.39
CA LYS A 94 -6.99 18.02 -9.55
C LYS A 94 -7.80 16.73 -9.45
N PRO A 95 -9.04 16.78 -8.92
CA PRO A 95 -9.93 15.64 -8.97
C PRO A 95 -10.06 15.13 -10.42
N LYS A 96 -9.75 13.87 -10.65
CA LYS A 96 -10.02 13.25 -11.95
C LYS A 96 -11.50 12.86 -11.99
N ASP A 97 -12.22 13.39 -12.95
CA ASP A 97 -13.56 12.91 -13.27
C ASP A 97 -13.47 11.43 -13.67
N VAL A 98 -14.08 10.59 -12.87
CA VAL A 98 -14.21 9.16 -13.18
C VAL A 98 -15.34 9.05 -14.19
N ASN A 99 -15.01 9.08 -15.48
CA ASN A 99 -15.99 8.87 -16.55
C ASN A 99 -16.66 7.52 -16.39
N SER A 100 -17.94 7.55 -16.11
CA SER A 100 -18.83 6.40 -15.97
C SER A 100 -19.23 5.82 -17.34
N ASN A 101 -18.27 5.45 -18.19
CA ASN A 101 -18.56 4.87 -19.48
C ASN A 101 -18.70 3.35 -19.41
N ASN A 102 -19.88 2.85 -19.77
CA ASN A 102 -20.24 1.47 -20.12
C ASN A 102 -19.53 0.37 -19.33
N TYR A 103 -20.00 0.12 -18.13
CA TYR A 103 -19.54 -1.01 -17.34
C TYR A 103 -20.22 -2.30 -17.83
N SER A 104 -19.48 -3.10 -18.60
CA SER A 104 -19.87 -4.46 -18.95
C SER A 104 -19.83 -5.38 -17.71
N GLU A 105 -20.62 -6.44 -17.70
CA GLU A 105 -20.54 -7.45 -16.65
C GLU A 105 -19.12 -8.03 -16.59
N LYS A 106 -18.49 -7.90 -15.41
CA LYS A 106 -17.16 -8.43 -15.13
C LYS A 106 -17.25 -9.68 -14.26
N SER A 107 -16.39 -10.66 -14.54
CA SER A 107 -16.24 -11.82 -13.66
C SER A 107 -15.50 -11.44 -12.36
N ILE A 108 -15.71 -12.22 -11.30
CA ILE A 108 -15.03 -12.04 -10.00
C ILE A 108 -13.51 -12.02 -10.18
N PHE A 109 -12.97 -12.90 -11.01
CA PHE A 109 -11.54 -12.96 -11.30
C PHE A 109 -11.02 -11.67 -11.98
N SER A 110 -11.84 -11.04 -12.81
CA SER A 110 -11.48 -9.75 -13.42
C SER A 110 -11.33 -8.65 -12.37
N PHE A 111 -12.21 -8.60 -11.37
CA PHE A 111 -12.08 -7.64 -10.27
C PHE A 111 -10.79 -7.83 -9.47
N PHE A 112 -10.47 -9.08 -9.12
CA PHE A 112 -9.22 -9.40 -8.44
C PHE A 112 -8.00 -8.99 -9.27
N LYS A 113 -7.98 -9.36 -10.56
CA LYS A 113 -6.90 -9.02 -11.48
C LYS A 113 -6.71 -7.51 -11.63
N ASP A 114 -7.80 -6.75 -11.74
CA ASP A 114 -7.74 -5.30 -11.86
C ASP A 114 -7.13 -4.66 -10.61
N GLY A 115 -7.56 -5.07 -9.41
CA GLY A 115 -6.98 -4.62 -8.14
C GLY A 115 -5.50 -4.96 -8.03
N PHE A 116 -5.16 -6.21 -8.34
CA PHE A 116 -3.79 -6.70 -8.33
C PHE A 116 -2.87 -5.92 -9.29
N LEU A 117 -3.31 -5.68 -10.51
CA LEU A 117 -2.51 -4.96 -11.51
C LEU A 117 -2.35 -3.48 -11.15
N VAL A 118 -3.43 -2.83 -10.70
CA VAL A 118 -3.38 -1.40 -10.34
C VAL A 118 -2.47 -1.18 -9.12
N ALA A 119 -2.54 -2.04 -8.11
CA ALA A 119 -1.65 -1.98 -6.96
C ALA A 119 -0.21 -2.38 -7.35
N GLY A 120 -0.06 -3.46 -8.11
CA GLY A 120 1.23 -3.99 -8.54
C GLY A 120 2.03 -3.02 -9.42
N THR A 121 1.35 -2.14 -10.15
CA THR A 121 1.97 -1.09 -10.96
C THR A 121 2.04 0.26 -10.25
N SER A 122 1.54 0.36 -9.02
CA SER A 122 1.52 1.62 -8.27
C SER A 122 2.93 2.05 -7.85
N PRO A 123 3.43 3.19 -8.34
CA PRO A 123 4.76 3.68 -7.95
C PRO A 123 4.83 4.01 -6.45
N LYS A 124 3.70 4.36 -5.85
CA LYS A 124 3.58 4.66 -4.42
C LYS A 124 3.99 3.45 -3.57
N ALA A 125 3.48 2.26 -3.88
CA ALA A 125 3.78 1.04 -3.13
C ALA A 125 5.23 0.58 -3.37
N TRP A 126 5.71 0.62 -4.61
CA TRP A 126 7.08 0.26 -4.96
C TRP A 126 8.15 1.12 -4.30
N LEU A 127 7.82 2.33 -3.89
CA LEU A 127 8.74 3.20 -3.16
C LEU A 127 8.48 3.15 -1.65
N PHE A 128 7.23 2.97 -1.22
CA PHE A 128 6.90 2.89 0.19
C PHE A 128 7.58 1.70 0.88
N PHE A 129 7.45 0.50 0.33
CA PHE A 129 7.98 -0.70 0.97
C PHE A 129 9.50 -0.66 1.17
N PRO A 130 10.34 -0.38 0.13
CA PRO A 130 11.79 -0.34 0.35
C PRO A 130 12.25 0.83 1.19
N LEU A 131 11.55 1.97 1.15
CA LEU A 131 11.99 3.17 1.85
C LEU A 131 11.55 3.22 3.31
N ILE A 132 10.39 2.65 3.64
CA ILE A 132 9.79 2.78 4.96
C ILE A 132 9.96 1.51 5.79
N PHE A 133 9.66 0.33 5.25
CA PHE A 133 9.67 -0.91 6.03
C PHE A 133 11.01 -1.20 6.72
N PRO A 134 12.19 -1.08 6.05
CA PRO A 134 13.47 -1.39 6.67
C PRO A 134 13.81 -0.50 7.87
N GLN A 135 13.21 0.69 7.96
CA GLN A 135 13.45 1.61 9.08
C GLN A 135 12.81 1.14 10.40
N PHE A 136 11.85 0.20 10.33
CA PHE A 136 11.14 -0.36 11.47
C PHE A 136 11.57 -1.78 11.81
N ILE A 137 12.56 -2.31 11.10
CA ILE A 137 13.08 -3.67 11.27
C ILE A 137 14.48 -3.57 11.90
N ASP A 138 14.67 -4.27 13.01
CA ASP A 138 15.98 -4.52 13.59
C ASP A 138 16.60 -5.76 12.94
N PHE A 139 17.52 -5.54 12.02
CA PHE A 139 18.21 -6.62 11.30
C PHE A 139 19.21 -7.40 12.16
N SER A 140 19.55 -6.90 13.37
CA SER A 140 20.38 -7.63 14.33
C SER A 140 19.63 -8.72 15.09
N SER A 141 18.31 -8.71 15.02
CA SER A 141 17.42 -9.67 15.65
C SER A 141 16.61 -10.46 14.61
N ASN A 142 15.58 -11.21 15.04
CA ASN A 142 14.75 -11.96 14.10
C ASN A 142 13.89 -11.02 13.24
N TYR A 143 14.47 -10.53 12.13
CA TYR A 143 13.81 -9.59 11.21
C TYR A 143 12.60 -10.18 10.49
N VAL A 144 12.57 -11.51 10.30
CA VAL A 144 11.45 -12.20 9.64
C VAL A 144 10.16 -12.06 10.45
N VAL A 145 10.23 -12.26 11.77
CA VAL A 145 9.07 -12.09 12.65
C VAL A 145 8.60 -10.64 12.66
N GLN A 146 9.53 -9.68 12.73
CA GLN A 146 9.21 -8.26 12.68
C GLN A 146 8.54 -7.87 11.36
N PHE A 147 9.06 -8.38 10.23
CA PHE A 147 8.45 -8.19 8.92
C PHE A 147 7.01 -8.70 8.88
N PHE A 148 6.75 -9.91 9.37
CA PHE A 148 5.38 -10.45 9.39
C PHE A 148 4.44 -9.62 10.27
N ILE A 149 4.90 -9.11 11.41
CA ILE A 149 4.08 -8.20 12.24
C ILE A 149 3.74 -6.93 11.46
N LEU A 150 4.71 -6.29 10.81
CA LEU A 150 4.51 -5.06 10.06
C LEU A 150 3.58 -5.27 8.85
N ILE A 151 3.81 -6.33 8.07
CA ILE A 151 3.02 -6.56 6.86
C ILE A 151 1.59 -6.99 7.18
N ILE A 152 1.37 -7.82 8.19
CA ILE A 152 0.01 -8.20 8.62
C ILE A 152 -0.73 -6.97 9.13
N THR A 153 -0.06 -6.12 9.94
CA THR A 153 -0.65 -4.87 10.41
C THR A 153 -1.04 -3.96 9.24
N TYR A 154 -0.13 -3.80 8.27
CA TYR A 154 -0.39 -3.02 7.06
C TYR A 154 -1.60 -3.56 6.29
N MET A 155 -1.64 -4.87 6.01
CA MET A 155 -2.72 -5.53 5.26
C MET A 155 -4.08 -5.42 5.95
N VAL A 156 -4.12 -5.63 7.27
CA VAL A 156 -5.35 -5.51 8.05
C VAL A 156 -5.89 -4.08 8.03
N LEU A 157 -5.03 -3.09 8.22
CA LEU A 157 -5.41 -1.68 8.17
C LEU A 157 -5.85 -1.27 6.76
N ASP A 158 -5.14 -1.72 5.72
CA ASP A 158 -5.47 -1.42 4.34
C ASP A 158 -6.84 -2.00 3.95
N LEU A 159 -7.03 -3.28 4.20
CA LEU A 159 -8.31 -3.95 3.93
C LEU A 159 -9.47 -3.31 4.71
N TYR A 160 -9.25 -3.03 6.01
CA TYR A 160 -10.26 -2.38 6.84
C TYR A 160 -10.68 -1.03 6.28
N LEU A 161 -9.71 -0.17 5.97
CA LEU A 161 -10.00 1.16 5.42
C LEU A 161 -10.62 1.11 4.04
N LEU A 162 -10.19 0.19 3.17
CA LEU A 162 -10.82 -0.03 1.87
C LEU A 162 -12.29 -0.43 2.02
N LEU A 163 -12.60 -1.37 2.90
CA LEU A 163 -13.99 -1.81 3.15
C LEU A 163 -14.84 -0.68 3.74
N VAL A 164 -14.30 0.09 4.70
CA VAL A 164 -15.01 1.25 5.28
C VAL A 164 -15.30 2.29 4.21
N MET A 165 -14.31 2.64 3.38
CA MET A 165 -14.50 3.61 2.29
C MET A 165 -15.53 3.13 1.27
N GLN A 166 -15.49 1.85 0.87
CA GLN A 166 -16.48 1.26 -0.01
C GLN A 166 -17.90 1.36 0.57
N PHE A 167 -18.07 1.03 1.84
CA PHE A 167 -19.36 1.06 2.50
C PHE A 167 -19.94 2.47 2.68
N LEU A 168 -19.07 3.45 3.01
CA LEU A 168 -19.49 4.84 3.20
C LEU A 168 -19.88 5.53 1.90
N LEU A 169 -19.23 5.20 0.79
CA LEU A 169 -19.44 5.88 -0.49
C LEU A 169 -20.50 5.20 -1.39
N THR A 170 -21.01 4.02 -1.01
CA THR A 170 -22.08 3.33 -1.72
C THR A 170 -23.47 3.56 -1.10
N LYS A 171 -23.57 4.34 -0.04
CA LYS A 171 -24.83 4.84 0.51
C LYS A 171 -25.23 6.14 -0.18
#